data_88f43db58eff7116b65e6325e5670657
#
_entry.id   88f43db58eff7116b65e6325e5670657
#
_cell.length_a   1.000
_cell.length_b   1.000
_cell.length_c   1.000
_cell.angle_alpha   90.00
_cell.angle_beta   90.00
_cell.angle_gamma   90.00
#
_symmetry.space_group_name_H-M   'P 1'
#
loop_
_entity.id
_entity.type
_entity.pdbx_description
1 polymer ?
#
loop_
_entity_poly.entity_id
_entity_poly.type
_entity_poly.pdbx_seq_one_letter_code
_entity_poly.pdbx_strand_id
1 'polypeptide(L)'
;NSYIEADLGSQMVYVFKNGKVIYSFATISGRPVPGRKTTTGMFFIKEHQRHRLLKGDNYSTPVVNWVRITWTGTGFHQAEWQPWGSWSPSLYKVKGSHGCLNLSPSSAARIYELTKYKQMVFMHY
;
A
#
# COMPACT_ATOMS: atom_id res chain seq x y z
N ASN A 1 -2.55 -20.39 3.44
CA ASN A 1 -1.57 -19.54 4.09
C ASN A 1 -0.96 -18.51 3.17
N SER A 2 -1.60 -17.36 3.06
CA SER A 2 -1.03 -16.26 2.30
C SER A 2 -1.00 -15.01 3.17
N TYR A 3 0.02 -14.20 2.99
CA TYR A 3 0.17 -12.92 3.69
C TYR A 3 0.97 -11.97 2.81
N ILE A 4 0.96 -10.70 3.21
CA ILE A 4 1.64 -9.64 2.49
C ILE A 4 2.77 -9.10 3.37
N GLU A 5 3.93 -8.88 2.76
CA GLU A 5 5.04 -8.16 3.40
C GLU A 5 5.28 -6.88 2.60
N ALA A 6 5.24 -5.74 3.28
CA ALA A 6 5.64 -4.47 2.71
C ALA A 6 6.97 -4.05 3.30
N ASP A 7 8.03 -4.21 2.52
CA ASP A 7 9.37 -3.77 2.88
C ASP A 7 9.52 -2.31 2.45
N LEU A 8 9.30 -1.41 3.40
CA LEU A 8 9.31 0.02 3.13
C LEU A 8 10.73 0.54 2.88
N GLY A 9 11.74 -0.15 3.41
CA GLY A 9 13.13 0.22 3.16
C GLY A 9 13.53 0.03 1.70
N SER A 10 13.04 -1.01 1.06
CA SER A 10 13.27 -1.27 -0.36
C SER A 10 12.12 -0.80 -1.24
N GLN A 11 11.00 -0.37 -0.65
CA GLN A 11 9.79 0.07 -1.37
C GLN A 11 9.22 -1.04 -2.25
N MET A 12 9.20 -2.26 -1.70
CA MET A 12 8.66 -3.44 -2.38
C MET A 12 7.59 -4.10 -1.53
N VAL A 13 6.56 -4.59 -2.20
CA VAL A 13 5.48 -5.36 -1.59
C VAL A 13 5.56 -6.78 -2.13
N TYR A 14 5.60 -7.75 -1.21
CA TYR A 14 5.68 -9.16 -1.55
C TYR A 14 4.41 -9.88 -1.12
N VAL A 15 3.88 -10.70 -2.01
CA VAL A 15 2.76 -11.59 -1.68
C VAL A 15 3.31 -12.99 -1.48
N PHE A 16 3.11 -13.53 -0.27
CA PHE A 16 3.56 -14.87 0.10
C PHE A 16 2.40 -15.85 0.08
N LYS A 17 2.68 -17.06 -0.38
CA LYS A 17 1.76 -18.18 -0.28
C LYS A 17 2.59 -19.43 0.03
N ASN A 18 2.18 -20.15 1.10
CA ASN A 18 2.87 -21.37 1.54
C ASN A 18 4.37 -21.16 1.75
N GLY A 19 4.76 -20.01 2.33
CA GLY A 19 6.14 -19.69 2.65
C GLY A 19 6.99 -19.19 1.48
N LYS A 20 6.39 -19.00 0.31
CA LYS A 20 7.11 -18.56 -0.89
C LYS A 20 6.55 -17.25 -1.43
N VAL A 21 7.44 -16.40 -1.94
CA VAL A 21 7.04 -15.18 -2.65
C VAL A 21 6.46 -15.60 -4.01
N ILE A 22 5.19 -15.27 -4.23
CA ILE A 22 4.54 -15.57 -5.52
C ILE A 22 4.44 -14.32 -6.41
N TYR A 23 4.44 -13.13 -5.83
CA TYR A 23 4.43 -11.85 -6.56
C TYR A 23 5.20 -10.80 -5.80
N SER A 24 5.77 -9.85 -6.54
CA SER A 24 6.41 -8.67 -5.96
C SER A 24 6.01 -7.44 -6.78
N PHE A 25 5.84 -6.31 -6.07
CA PHE A 25 5.37 -5.07 -6.66
C PHE A 25 6.16 -3.89 -6.07
N ALA A 26 6.49 -2.92 -6.92
CA ALA A 26 7.03 -1.64 -6.46
C ALA A 26 5.92 -0.83 -5.80
N THR A 27 6.26 -0.08 -4.77
CA THR A 27 5.32 0.81 -4.10
C THR A 27 5.97 2.17 -3.85
N ILE A 28 5.14 3.17 -3.57
CA ILE A 28 5.59 4.46 -3.06
C ILE A 28 4.78 4.69 -1.79
N SER A 29 5.44 4.52 -0.65
CA SER A 29 4.80 4.65 0.66
C SER A 29 4.79 6.10 1.13
N GLY A 30 4.39 6.31 2.38
CA GLY A 30 4.41 7.64 3.00
C GLY A 30 5.79 8.23 3.03
N ARG A 31 5.86 9.53 2.79
CA ARG A 31 7.12 10.29 2.92
C ARG A 31 7.63 10.11 4.35
N PRO A 32 8.94 9.82 4.56
CA PRO A 32 9.46 9.47 5.90
C PRO A 32 9.65 10.71 6.79
N VAL A 33 8.59 11.44 7.02
CA VAL A 33 8.54 12.64 7.86
C VAL A 33 7.37 12.54 8.81
N PRO A 34 7.38 13.26 9.95
CA PRO A 34 6.27 13.21 10.91
C PRO A 34 4.93 13.53 10.22
N GLY A 35 3.91 12.75 10.54
CA GLY A 35 2.56 12.91 9.99
C GLY A 35 2.31 12.26 8.64
N ARG A 36 3.36 11.80 7.94
CA ARG A 36 3.23 11.16 6.63
C ARG A 36 3.85 9.77 6.54
N LYS A 37 4.68 9.43 7.52
CA LYS A 37 5.37 8.15 7.54
C LYS A 37 4.37 7.00 7.63
N THR A 38 4.53 5.98 6.78
CA THR A 38 3.69 4.80 6.82
C THR A 38 3.87 4.06 8.14
N THR A 39 2.77 3.65 8.76
CA THR A 39 2.79 2.91 10.02
C THR A 39 3.40 1.54 9.82
N THR A 40 4.33 1.15 10.71
CA THR A 40 4.93 -0.19 10.68
C THR A 40 4.25 -1.11 11.68
N GLY A 41 4.40 -2.41 11.48
CA GLY A 41 3.85 -3.43 12.36
C GLY A 41 3.14 -4.53 11.61
N MET A 42 2.41 -5.35 12.36
CA MET A 42 1.62 -6.45 11.82
C MET A 42 0.15 -6.09 11.94
N PHE A 43 -0.56 -6.19 10.83
CA PHE A 43 -1.97 -5.78 10.73
C PHE A 43 -2.77 -6.83 9.97
N PHE A 44 -4.10 -6.67 10.00
CA PHE A 44 -5.02 -7.49 9.22
C PHE A 44 -5.86 -6.59 8.34
N ILE A 45 -6.09 -6.99 7.09
CA ILE A 45 -6.87 -6.20 6.14
C ILE A 45 -8.27 -5.99 6.69
N LYS A 46 -8.70 -4.72 6.71
CA LYS A 46 -9.93 -4.26 7.37
C LYS A 46 -11.03 -3.86 6.38
N GLU A 47 -10.65 -3.46 5.18
CA GLU A 47 -11.58 -3.11 4.10
C GLU A 47 -10.97 -3.54 2.78
N HIS A 48 -11.84 -3.94 1.85
CA HIS A 48 -11.41 -4.47 0.55
C HIS A 48 -12.46 -4.07 -0.48
N GLN A 49 -12.24 -2.91 -1.15
CA GLN A 49 -13.25 -2.29 -2.00
C GLN A 49 -12.62 -1.77 -3.31
N ARG A 50 -13.26 -2.08 -4.44
CA ARG A 50 -12.81 -1.58 -5.75
C ARG A 50 -12.81 -0.07 -5.79
N HIS A 51 -13.81 0.57 -5.17
CA HIS A 51 -13.96 2.01 -5.15
C HIS A 51 -14.25 2.45 -3.72
N ARG A 52 -13.54 3.45 -3.25
CA ARG A 52 -13.73 4.01 -1.93
C ARG A 52 -13.53 5.51 -1.97
N LEU A 53 -14.37 6.26 -1.25
CA LEU A 53 -14.16 7.67 -1.02
C LEU A 53 -13.53 7.83 0.36
N LEU A 54 -12.25 8.24 0.39
CA LEU A 54 -11.54 8.52 1.64
C LEU A 54 -11.86 9.94 2.07
N LYS A 55 -12.44 10.07 3.25
CA LYS A 55 -12.87 11.37 3.81
C LYS A 55 -12.10 11.68 5.07
N GLY A 56 -11.69 12.94 5.20
CA GLY A 56 -11.13 13.52 6.41
C GLY A 56 -11.70 14.92 6.61
N ASP A 57 -11.19 15.63 7.62
CA ASP A 57 -11.72 16.95 7.96
C ASP A 57 -11.62 17.95 6.81
N ASN A 58 -10.56 17.84 6.02
CA ASN A 58 -10.26 18.80 4.96
C ASN A 58 -10.09 18.16 3.58
N TYR A 59 -10.50 16.90 3.41
CA TYR A 59 -10.35 16.23 2.12
C TYR A 59 -11.43 15.19 1.88
N SER A 60 -11.63 14.92 0.59
CA SER A 60 -12.50 13.84 0.11
C SER A 60 -11.85 13.33 -1.17
N THR A 61 -11.25 12.13 -1.12
CA THR A 61 -10.44 11.59 -2.21
C THR A 61 -10.95 10.22 -2.64
N PRO A 62 -11.39 10.07 -3.90
CA PRO A 62 -11.75 8.75 -4.41
C PRO A 62 -10.49 7.94 -4.68
N VAL A 63 -10.52 6.68 -4.28
CA VAL A 63 -9.43 5.73 -4.54
C VAL A 63 -9.98 4.47 -5.17
N VAL A 64 -9.14 3.80 -5.95
CA VAL A 64 -9.48 2.58 -6.67
C VAL A 64 -8.63 1.44 -6.16
N ASN A 65 -9.23 0.26 -6.03
CA ASN A 65 -8.60 -0.95 -5.51
C ASN A 65 -8.07 -0.74 -4.09
N TRP A 66 -8.99 -0.30 -3.23
CA TRP A 66 -8.69 0.04 -1.84
C TRP A 66 -8.57 -1.21 -0.98
N VAL A 67 -7.44 -1.34 -0.29
CA VAL A 67 -7.18 -2.42 0.67
C VAL A 67 -6.70 -1.76 1.96
N ARG A 68 -7.62 -1.57 2.92
CA ARG A 68 -7.30 -0.88 4.17
C ARG A 68 -6.51 -1.78 5.10
N ILE A 69 -5.43 -1.26 5.64
CA ILE A 69 -4.53 -1.96 6.57
C ILE A 69 -4.75 -1.49 8.01
N THR A 70 -4.88 -0.18 8.23
CA THR A 70 -5.09 0.38 9.56
C THR A 70 -6.37 1.21 9.61
N TRP A 71 -6.95 1.34 10.82
CA TRP A 71 -8.11 2.21 11.00
C TRP A 71 -7.77 3.69 10.91
N THR A 72 -6.48 4.05 11.03
CA THR A 72 -6.03 5.43 10.89
C THR A 72 -5.94 5.89 9.42
N GLY A 73 -6.22 5.01 8.47
CA GLY A 73 -6.32 5.38 7.06
C GLY A 73 -5.21 4.88 6.15
N THR A 74 -4.30 4.06 6.64
CA THR A 74 -3.26 3.46 5.81
C THR A 74 -3.81 2.27 5.03
N GLY A 75 -3.50 2.20 3.74
CA GLY A 75 -3.89 1.07 2.90
C GLY A 75 -3.19 1.11 1.56
N PHE A 76 -3.40 0.06 0.77
CA PHE A 76 -2.96 0.02 -0.63
C PHE A 76 -4.04 0.64 -1.49
N HIS A 77 -3.65 1.40 -2.50
CA HIS A 77 -4.57 1.83 -3.55
C HIS A 77 -3.82 2.24 -4.81
N GLN A 78 -4.56 2.33 -5.90
CA GLN A 78 -4.02 2.81 -7.17
C GLN A 78 -3.64 4.29 -7.07
N ALA A 79 -2.49 4.63 -7.65
CA ALA A 79 -2.01 6.01 -7.71
C ALA A 79 -1.39 6.25 -9.10
N GLU A 80 -2.25 6.42 -10.08
CA GLU A 80 -1.83 6.60 -11.48
C GLU A 80 -1.03 7.90 -11.69
N TRP A 81 -1.15 8.87 -10.78
CA TRP A 81 -0.44 10.15 -10.87
C TRP A 81 1.05 10.05 -10.51
N GLN A 82 1.50 8.95 -9.89
CA GLN A 82 2.90 8.79 -9.52
C GLN A 82 3.76 8.45 -10.75
N PRO A 83 5.05 8.88 -10.76
CA PRO A 83 5.93 8.66 -11.91
C PRO A 83 6.50 7.24 -11.93
N TRP A 84 5.67 6.24 -12.20
CA TRP A 84 6.06 4.84 -12.15
C TRP A 84 7.19 4.48 -13.12
N GLY A 85 7.30 5.20 -14.25
CA GLY A 85 8.39 5.00 -15.20
C GLY A 85 9.76 5.43 -14.67
N SER A 86 9.77 6.25 -13.61
CA SER A 86 10.99 6.74 -12.95
C SER A 86 11.10 6.23 -11.51
N TRP A 87 10.39 5.16 -11.17
CA TRP A 87 10.39 4.63 -9.82
C TRP A 87 11.79 4.18 -9.40
N SER A 88 12.13 4.46 -8.14
CA SER A 88 13.32 3.95 -7.47
C SER A 88 13.00 3.73 -5.99
N PRO A 89 13.80 2.94 -5.26
CA PRO A 89 13.57 2.72 -3.84
C PRO A 89 13.66 3.98 -2.97
N SER A 90 14.23 5.07 -3.48
CA SER A 90 14.35 6.33 -2.75
C SER A 90 13.33 7.38 -3.15
N LEU A 91 12.51 7.11 -4.17
CA LEU A 91 11.56 8.09 -4.70
C LEU A 91 10.54 8.53 -3.64
N TYR A 92 10.13 7.64 -2.73
CA TYR A 92 9.17 7.97 -1.67
C TYR A 92 9.67 9.07 -0.72
N LYS A 93 10.98 9.28 -0.64
CA LYS A 93 11.56 10.35 0.21
C LYS A 93 11.21 11.74 -0.32
N VAL A 94 10.88 11.84 -1.59
CA VAL A 94 10.55 13.10 -2.27
C VAL A 94 9.09 13.12 -2.73
N LYS A 95 8.61 12.01 -3.31
CA LYS A 95 7.26 11.87 -3.88
C LYS A 95 6.34 11.01 -3.03
N GLY A 96 6.73 10.72 -1.79
CA GLY A 96 5.94 9.87 -0.91
C GLY A 96 4.55 10.42 -0.63
N SER A 97 3.64 9.50 -0.32
CA SER A 97 2.25 9.79 0.01
C SER A 97 2.12 10.35 1.43
N HIS A 98 0.88 10.52 1.88
CA HIS A 98 0.57 10.94 3.25
C HIS A 98 0.48 9.75 4.23
N GLY A 99 0.88 8.55 3.80
CA GLY A 99 0.88 7.34 4.63
C GLY A 99 0.47 6.08 3.89
N CYS A 100 -0.36 6.18 2.86
CA CYS A 100 -0.80 5.03 2.09
C CYS A 100 0.33 4.47 1.22
N LEU A 101 0.19 3.19 0.87
CA LEU A 101 1.09 2.54 -0.07
C LEU A 101 0.51 2.68 -1.47
N ASN A 102 1.07 3.60 -2.23
CA ASN A 102 0.65 3.84 -3.61
C ASN A 102 1.15 2.72 -4.51
N LEU A 103 0.30 2.29 -5.43
CA LEU A 103 0.61 1.25 -6.40
C LEU A 103 0.28 1.74 -7.81
N SER A 104 1.02 1.23 -8.79
CA SER A 104 0.67 1.49 -10.19
C SER A 104 -0.69 0.86 -10.50
N PRO A 105 -1.39 1.31 -11.55
CA PRO A 105 -2.71 0.73 -11.87
C PRO A 105 -2.70 -0.79 -11.99
N SER A 106 -1.73 -1.38 -12.69
CA SER A 106 -1.65 -2.83 -12.85
C SER A 106 -1.33 -3.54 -11.54
N SER A 107 -0.41 -2.99 -10.74
CA SER A 107 -0.05 -3.56 -9.43
C SER A 107 -1.22 -3.48 -8.45
N ALA A 108 -1.95 -2.36 -8.43
CA ALA A 108 -3.10 -2.17 -7.56
C ALA A 108 -4.20 -3.18 -7.89
N ALA A 109 -4.50 -3.37 -9.16
CA ALA A 109 -5.50 -4.35 -9.59
C ALA A 109 -5.08 -5.76 -9.18
N ARG A 110 -3.80 -6.09 -9.33
CA ARG A 110 -3.29 -7.42 -9.02
C ARG A 110 -3.29 -7.68 -7.52
N ILE A 111 -2.80 -6.71 -6.71
CA ILE A 111 -2.83 -6.81 -5.25
C ILE A 111 -4.27 -6.97 -4.76
N TYR A 112 -5.20 -6.22 -5.35
CA TYR A 112 -6.60 -6.34 -4.99
C TYR A 112 -7.12 -7.77 -5.22
N GLU A 113 -6.77 -8.38 -6.36
CA GLU A 113 -7.19 -9.75 -6.68
C GLU A 113 -6.54 -10.79 -5.77
N LEU A 114 -5.32 -10.53 -5.31
CA LEU A 114 -4.53 -11.48 -4.51
C LEU A 114 -4.81 -11.39 -3.01
N THR A 115 -5.54 -10.39 -2.56
CA THR A 115 -5.78 -10.12 -1.13
C THR A 115 -7.24 -10.30 -0.77
N LYS A 116 -7.51 -10.41 0.52
CA LYS A 116 -8.87 -10.52 1.04
C LYS A 116 -8.95 -9.99 2.46
N TYR A 117 -10.16 -9.74 2.90
CA TYR A 117 -10.48 -9.29 4.26
C TYR A 117 -9.85 -10.24 5.29
N LYS A 118 -9.27 -9.65 6.36
CA LYS A 118 -8.62 -10.34 7.49
C LYS A 118 -7.26 -10.97 7.18
N GLN A 119 -6.77 -10.86 5.95
CA GLN A 119 -5.43 -11.36 5.62
C GLN A 119 -4.37 -10.52 6.32
N MET A 120 -3.28 -11.18 6.75
CA MET A 120 -2.20 -10.50 7.46
C MET A 120 -1.33 -9.68 6.53
N VAL A 121 -0.96 -8.48 7.00
CA VAL A 121 -0.01 -7.59 6.33
C VAL A 121 1.05 -7.19 7.34
N PHE A 122 2.30 -7.43 6.99
CA PHE A 122 3.46 -7.08 7.82
C PHE A 122 4.23 -5.95 7.14
N MET A 123 4.37 -4.81 7.82
CA MET A 123 5.05 -3.62 7.29
C MET A 123 6.26 -3.26 8.13
N HIS A 124 7.41 -3.08 7.47
CA HIS A 124 8.67 -2.75 8.14
C HIS A 124 9.59 -1.96 7.20
N TYR A 125 10.53 -1.29 7.79
CA TYR A 125 11.64 -0.67 7.03
C TYR A 125 12.82 -1.60 6.91
#